data_f8106025ebf9762a03ccfedfb33c3bd3
#
_entry.id   f8106025ebf9762a03ccfedfb33c3bd3
#
_cell.length_a   1.000
_cell.length_b   1.000
_cell.length_c   1.000
_cell.angle_alpha   90.00
_cell.angle_beta   90.00
_cell.angle_gamma   90.00
#
_symmetry.space_group_name_H-M   'P 1'
#
loop_
_entity.id
_entity.type
_entity.pdbx_description
1 polymer ?
#
loop_
_entity_poly.entity_id
_entity_poly.type
_entity_poly.pdbx_seq_one_letter_code
_entity_poly.pdbx_strand_id
1 'polypeptide(L)'
;IKDDDLLGNNRRIQQWYNDDALAKLGQPRREWEWQLSPQVVNAYYSASANEIVFPAAILQPPFFDPHADPAVNFAAIGAVIGHEMGHGFDDQGSRSDGSGMLRDWWTKDSREHFDAQAAVLVDQFNAYEPIAGTRIKGELTLGENIGALGGMTIAYNAYQKFLRDSHNGEAPVLDGAAVHPPGRRA
;
A
#
# COMPACT_ATOMS: atom_id res chain seq x y z
N ILE A 1 31.99 -16.48 -2.68
CA ILE A 1 31.31 -17.42 -3.58
C ILE A 1 32.36 -18.31 -4.24
N LYS A 2 32.06 -19.60 -4.35
CA LYS A 2 32.88 -20.61 -5.03
C LYS A 2 31.98 -21.38 -6.00
N ASP A 3 32.50 -21.70 -7.17
CA ASP A 3 31.70 -22.27 -8.26
C ASP A 3 31.16 -23.67 -8.00
N ASP A 4 31.87 -24.44 -7.17
CA ASP A 4 31.62 -25.87 -6.88
C ASP A 4 31.09 -26.12 -5.44
N ASP A 5 30.73 -25.09 -4.69
CA ASP A 5 30.36 -25.20 -3.28
C ASP A 5 29.05 -24.51 -2.95
N LEU A 6 27.92 -25.05 -3.45
CA LEU A 6 26.57 -24.48 -3.24
C LEU A 6 26.22 -24.33 -1.75
N LEU A 7 26.45 -25.39 -0.96
CA LEU A 7 26.14 -25.36 0.48
C LEU A 7 27.02 -24.37 1.24
N GLY A 8 28.33 -24.33 0.92
CA GLY A 8 29.23 -23.34 1.49
C GLY A 8 28.91 -21.92 1.05
N ASN A 9 28.45 -21.71 -0.19
CA ASN A 9 27.98 -20.41 -0.65
C ASN A 9 26.77 -19.93 0.14
N ASN A 10 25.78 -20.79 0.37
CA ASN A 10 24.61 -20.44 1.18
C ASN A 10 25.03 -20.07 2.62
N ARG A 11 25.95 -20.81 3.23
CA ARG A 11 26.45 -20.47 4.57
C ARG A 11 27.19 -19.13 4.60
N ARG A 12 28.02 -18.84 3.60
CA ARG A 12 28.72 -17.54 3.48
C ARG A 12 27.77 -16.38 3.28
N ILE A 13 26.70 -16.58 2.49
CA ILE A 13 25.66 -15.58 2.28
C ILE A 13 24.90 -15.32 3.58
N GLN A 14 24.47 -16.38 4.30
CA GLN A 14 23.80 -16.22 5.58
C GLN A 14 24.69 -15.55 6.62
N GLN A 15 25.98 -15.92 6.66
CA GLN A 15 26.93 -15.26 7.55
C GLN A 15 27.05 -13.77 7.24
N TRP A 16 27.17 -13.41 5.96
CA TRP A 16 27.22 -12.00 5.55
C TRP A 16 25.97 -11.22 5.97
N TYR A 17 24.76 -11.79 5.79
CA TYR A 17 23.52 -11.16 6.23
C TYR A 17 23.49 -10.97 7.75
N ASN A 18 23.94 -11.96 8.51
CA ASN A 18 24.01 -11.86 9.97
C ASN A 18 25.00 -10.78 10.42
N ASP A 19 26.19 -10.76 9.84
CA ASP A 19 27.22 -9.78 10.17
C ASP A 19 26.76 -8.36 9.82
N ASP A 20 26.10 -8.16 8.67
CA ASP A 20 25.52 -6.88 8.27
C ASP A 20 24.38 -6.45 9.21
N ALA A 21 23.50 -7.37 9.60
CA ALA A 21 22.43 -7.08 10.56
C ALA A 21 22.98 -6.67 11.94
N LEU A 22 24.02 -7.37 12.41
CA LEU A 22 24.70 -7.03 13.67
C LEU A 22 25.41 -5.67 13.59
N ALA A 23 26.01 -5.35 12.46
CA ALA A 23 26.68 -4.07 12.25
C ALA A 23 25.71 -2.87 12.23
N LYS A 24 24.42 -3.11 12.03
CA LYS A 24 23.36 -2.07 12.08
C LYS A 24 22.92 -1.72 13.51
N LEU A 25 23.21 -2.57 14.49
CA LEU A 25 22.78 -2.34 15.87
C LEU A 25 23.41 -1.06 16.43
N GLY A 26 22.55 -0.18 16.96
CA GLY A 26 22.97 1.10 17.49
C GLY A 26 23.43 2.14 16.46
N GLN A 27 23.28 1.85 15.17
CA GLN A 27 23.56 2.79 14.09
C GLN A 27 22.26 3.45 13.59
N PRO A 28 22.34 4.63 12.99
CA PRO A 28 21.23 5.22 12.26
C PRO A 28 20.73 4.28 11.16
N ARG A 29 19.43 4.34 10.86
CA ARG A 29 18.85 3.60 9.74
C ARG A 29 19.56 3.98 8.43
N ARG A 30 19.78 2.96 7.59
CA ARG A 30 20.32 3.17 6.24
C ARG A 30 19.16 3.47 5.28
N GLU A 31 18.95 4.74 4.97
CA GLU A 31 17.82 5.21 4.13
C GLU A 31 17.85 4.68 2.70
N TRP A 32 19.03 4.25 2.22
CA TRP A 32 19.23 3.69 0.89
C TRP A 32 18.94 2.17 0.79
N GLU A 33 18.68 1.50 1.91
CA GLU A 33 18.34 0.07 1.91
C GLU A 33 16.84 -0.12 1.73
N TRP A 34 16.47 -0.69 0.61
CA TRP A 34 15.10 -1.07 0.31
C TRP A 34 14.89 -2.56 0.50
N GLN A 35 13.65 -2.94 0.89
CA GLN A 35 13.27 -4.35 1.05
C GLN A 35 13.04 -5.05 -0.28
N LEU A 36 12.65 -4.29 -1.32
CA LEU A 36 12.42 -4.78 -2.67
C LEU A 36 13.47 -4.25 -3.63
N SER A 37 13.91 -5.10 -4.55
CA SER A 37 14.80 -4.69 -5.63
C SER A 37 14.06 -3.93 -6.75
N PRO A 38 14.74 -3.07 -7.52
CA PRO A 38 14.09 -2.17 -8.49
C PRO A 38 13.27 -2.86 -9.58
N GLN A 39 13.53 -4.13 -9.89
CA GLN A 39 12.83 -4.91 -10.91
C GLN A 39 11.55 -5.61 -10.41
N VAL A 40 11.22 -5.48 -9.14
CA VAL A 40 10.00 -6.09 -8.58
C VAL A 40 8.82 -5.17 -8.84
N VAL A 41 7.76 -5.71 -9.48
CA VAL A 41 6.49 -5.01 -9.70
C VAL A 41 5.68 -5.09 -8.41
N ASN A 42 5.94 -4.18 -7.50
CA ASN A 42 5.26 -4.05 -6.22
C ASN A 42 5.55 -2.69 -5.60
N ALA A 43 4.89 -2.40 -4.46
CA ALA A 43 5.17 -1.27 -3.58
C ALA A 43 5.12 -1.77 -2.12
N TYR A 44 5.51 -0.96 -1.17
CA TYR A 44 5.32 -1.27 0.24
C TYR A 44 5.38 -0.04 1.12
N TYR A 45 4.71 -0.12 2.28
CA TYR A 45 4.86 0.79 3.40
C TYR A 45 5.83 0.22 4.43
N SER A 46 6.72 1.04 4.94
CA SER A 46 7.63 0.70 6.04
C SER A 46 7.22 1.44 7.31
N ALA A 47 6.60 0.75 8.25
CA ALA A 47 6.15 1.36 9.51
C ALA A 47 7.31 1.91 10.36
N SER A 48 8.45 1.22 10.40
CA SER A 48 9.64 1.65 11.16
C SER A 48 10.33 2.89 10.57
N ALA A 49 10.13 3.14 9.27
CA ALA A 49 10.67 4.28 8.55
C ALA A 49 9.62 5.36 8.30
N ASN A 50 8.34 5.03 8.45
CA ASN A 50 7.18 5.83 8.05
C ASN A 50 7.33 6.36 6.62
N GLU A 51 7.59 5.45 5.69
CA GLU A 51 7.79 5.75 4.28
C GLU A 51 7.06 4.76 3.36
N ILE A 52 6.67 5.22 2.18
CA ILE A 52 6.16 4.40 1.09
C ILE A 52 7.24 4.27 0.01
N VAL A 53 7.40 3.08 -0.55
CA VAL A 53 8.45 2.78 -1.53
C VAL A 53 7.86 2.16 -2.79
N PHE A 54 8.27 2.71 -3.93
CA PHE A 54 7.86 2.27 -5.26
C PHE A 54 9.09 1.89 -6.09
N PRO A 55 9.44 0.60 -6.20
CA PRO A 55 10.46 0.15 -7.14
C PRO A 55 10.15 0.56 -8.58
N ALA A 56 11.19 0.78 -9.39
CA ALA A 56 11.02 1.31 -10.75
C ALA A 56 10.10 0.46 -11.63
N ALA A 57 10.06 -0.86 -11.40
CA ALA A 57 9.28 -1.79 -12.23
C ALA A 57 7.76 -1.61 -12.11
N ILE A 58 7.22 -1.01 -11.04
CA ILE A 58 5.78 -0.73 -10.96
C ILE A 58 5.40 0.56 -11.70
N LEU A 59 6.37 1.46 -11.96
CA LEU A 59 6.14 2.75 -12.60
C LEU A 59 6.09 2.65 -14.12
N GLN A 60 5.35 1.65 -14.64
CA GLN A 60 5.15 1.38 -16.07
C GLN A 60 3.77 0.73 -16.28
N PRO A 61 3.29 0.64 -17.54
CA PRO A 61 2.02 -0.04 -17.80
C PRO A 61 1.97 -1.47 -17.25
N PRO A 62 0.83 -1.91 -16.71
CA PRO A 62 -0.46 -1.22 -16.68
C PRO A 62 -0.67 -0.27 -15.50
N PHE A 63 0.29 -0.11 -14.58
CA PHE A 63 0.13 0.71 -13.37
C PHE A 63 0.31 2.21 -13.64
N PHE A 64 1.28 2.57 -14.49
CA PHE A 64 1.54 3.96 -14.85
C PHE A 64 1.89 4.08 -16.34
N ASP A 65 1.21 4.97 -17.03
CA ASP A 65 1.51 5.35 -18.41
C ASP A 65 1.47 6.89 -18.53
N PRO A 66 2.62 7.56 -18.83
CA PRO A 66 2.66 9.02 -18.94
C PRO A 66 1.82 9.57 -20.11
N HIS A 67 1.39 8.70 -21.03
CA HIS A 67 0.57 9.07 -22.18
C HIS A 67 -0.92 8.70 -22.02
N ALA A 68 -1.26 7.97 -20.95
CA ALA A 68 -2.66 7.64 -20.66
C ALA A 68 -3.43 8.84 -20.12
N ASP A 69 -4.75 8.77 -20.25
CA ASP A 69 -5.64 9.74 -19.59
C ASP A 69 -5.35 9.76 -18.07
N PRO A 70 -5.36 10.95 -17.44
CA PRO A 70 -5.13 11.06 -16.00
C PRO A 70 -6.02 10.15 -15.15
N ALA A 71 -7.28 9.92 -15.54
CA ALA A 71 -8.18 9.03 -14.82
C ALA A 71 -7.61 7.60 -14.69
N VAL A 72 -6.93 7.12 -15.74
CA VAL A 72 -6.29 5.78 -15.75
C VAL A 72 -5.17 5.74 -14.70
N ASN A 73 -4.28 6.73 -14.70
CA ASN A 73 -3.16 6.78 -13.75
C ASN A 73 -3.64 6.99 -12.30
N PHE A 74 -4.66 7.82 -12.08
CA PHE A 74 -5.27 7.96 -10.76
C PHE A 74 -5.91 6.65 -10.27
N ALA A 75 -6.60 5.92 -11.17
CA ALA A 75 -7.24 4.65 -10.81
C ALA A 75 -6.24 3.48 -10.63
N ALA A 76 -5.10 3.52 -11.30
CA ALA A 76 -4.07 2.48 -11.24
C ALA A 76 -3.01 2.82 -10.17
N ILE A 77 -1.92 3.50 -10.55
CA ILE A 77 -0.83 3.80 -9.60
C ILE A 77 -1.30 4.71 -8.45
N GLY A 78 -2.26 5.60 -8.69
CA GLY A 78 -2.83 6.46 -7.65
C GLY A 78 -3.52 5.65 -6.55
N ALA A 79 -4.25 4.59 -6.92
CA ALA A 79 -4.86 3.68 -5.95
C ALA A 79 -3.80 2.91 -5.15
N VAL A 80 -2.69 2.49 -5.79
CA VAL A 80 -1.57 1.84 -5.09
C VAL A 80 -0.90 2.82 -4.13
N ILE A 81 -0.66 4.06 -4.54
CA ILE A 81 -0.09 5.10 -3.65
C ILE A 81 -0.98 5.29 -2.42
N GLY A 82 -2.28 5.43 -2.63
CA GLY A 82 -3.24 5.56 -1.52
C GLY A 82 -3.31 4.31 -0.63
N HIS A 83 -3.14 3.11 -1.21
CA HIS A 83 -3.05 1.83 -0.50
C HIS A 83 -1.85 1.81 0.45
N GLU A 84 -0.66 2.13 -0.05
CA GLU A 84 0.56 2.17 0.77
C GLU A 84 0.47 3.23 1.89
N MET A 85 -0.13 4.38 1.60
CA MET A 85 -0.42 5.38 2.64
C MET A 85 -1.40 4.84 3.69
N GLY A 86 -2.37 4.03 3.28
CA GLY A 86 -3.36 3.37 4.15
C GLY A 86 -2.72 2.44 5.17
N HIS A 87 -1.64 1.75 4.79
CA HIS A 87 -0.91 0.88 5.70
C HIS A 87 -0.32 1.58 6.93
N GLY A 88 -0.11 2.90 6.88
CA GLY A 88 0.27 3.68 8.06
C GLY A 88 -0.82 3.78 9.13
N PHE A 89 -2.07 3.46 8.76
CA PHE A 89 -3.27 3.62 9.59
C PHE A 89 -4.10 2.34 9.70
N ASP A 90 -3.64 1.22 9.16
CA ASP A 90 -4.33 -0.06 9.29
C ASP A 90 -4.17 -0.68 10.69
N ASP A 91 -4.64 -1.91 10.87
CA ASP A 91 -4.59 -2.63 12.15
C ASP A 91 -3.18 -2.91 12.66
N GLN A 92 -2.18 -2.92 11.79
CA GLN A 92 -0.76 -3.12 12.15
C GLN A 92 0.00 -1.78 12.16
N GLY A 93 -0.05 -1.01 11.07
CA GLY A 93 0.70 0.24 10.94
C GLY A 93 0.27 1.30 11.94
N SER A 94 -1.01 1.34 12.32
CA SER A 94 -1.53 2.25 13.35
C SER A 94 -0.90 2.09 14.73
N ARG A 95 -0.13 1.04 14.96
CA ARG A 95 0.61 0.79 16.22
C ARG A 95 1.95 1.50 16.28
N SER A 96 2.44 2.03 15.15
CA SER A 96 3.65 2.83 15.08
C SER A 96 3.30 4.31 14.89
N ASP A 97 4.01 5.19 15.56
CA ASP A 97 3.85 6.63 15.37
C ASP A 97 4.63 7.15 14.15
N GLY A 98 4.51 8.46 13.86
CA GLY A 98 5.20 9.09 12.74
C GLY A 98 6.74 9.05 12.79
N SER A 99 7.33 8.64 13.91
CA SER A 99 8.78 8.40 14.04
C SER A 99 9.16 6.92 13.89
N GLY A 100 8.18 6.05 13.57
CA GLY A 100 8.36 4.61 13.45
C GLY A 100 8.46 3.86 14.77
N MET A 101 8.17 4.54 15.89
CA MET A 101 8.20 3.92 17.22
C MET A 101 6.89 3.20 17.51
N LEU A 102 7.00 1.94 17.93
CA LEU A 102 5.85 1.14 18.35
C LEU A 102 5.29 1.68 19.67
N ARG A 103 4.16 2.34 19.63
CA ARG A 103 3.46 2.89 20.81
C ARG A 103 2.00 3.19 20.51
N ASP A 104 1.19 3.25 21.57
CA ASP A 104 -0.19 3.75 21.50
C ASP A 104 -0.17 5.30 21.45
N TRP A 105 -0.45 5.87 20.28
CA TRP A 105 -0.45 7.31 20.01
C TRP A 105 -1.84 7.86 19.65
N TRP A 106 -2.80 6.96 19.45
CA TRP A 106 -4.17 7.33 19.14
C TRP A 106 -4.90 7.81 20.39
N THR A 107 -5.84 8.74 20.21
CA THR A 107 -6.80 9.01 21.30
C THR A 107 -7.71 7.80 21.45
N LYS A 108 -8.27 7.64 22.66
CA LYS A 108 -9.21 6.57 22.94
C LYS A 108 -10.39 6.58 21.96
N ASP A 109 -10.98 7.76 21.74
CA ASP A 109 -12.14 7.92 20.86
C ASP A 109 -11.80 7.57 19.41
N SER A 110 -10.59 7.97 18.91
CA SER A 110 -10.13 7.62 17.56
C SER A 110 -9.92 6.12 17.42
N ARG A 111 -9.35 5.46 18.41
CA ARG A 111 -9.15 4.01 18.41
C ARG A 111 -10.48 3.26 18.44
N GLU A 112 -11.42 3.65 19.31
CA GLU A 112 -12.76 3.03 19.39
C GLU A 112 -13.52 3.21 18.06
N HIS A 113 -13.42 4.37 17.41
CA HIS A 113 -14.04 4.60 16.12
C HIS A 113 -13.41 3.73 15.02
N PHE A 114 -12.09 3.64 14.98
CA PHE A 114 -11.36 2.76 14.05
C PHE A 114 -11.78 1.31 14.22
N ASP A 115 -11.76 0.80 15.46
CA ASP A 115 -12.08 -0.60 15.75
C ASP A 115 -13.51 -0.94 15.34
N ALA A 116 -14.47 -0.01 15.54
CA ALA A 116 -15.86 -0.19 15.12
C ALA A 116 -15.99 -0.27 13.58
N GLN A 117 -15.27 0.57 12.82
CA GLN A 117 -15.28 0.51 11.35
C GLN A 117 -14.55 -0.72 10.82
N ALA A 118 -13.42 -1.08 11.42
CA ALA A 118 -12.66 -2.27 11.08
C ALA A 118 -13.48 -3.56 11.26
N ALA A 119 -14.28 -3.64 12.35
CA ALA A 119 -15.17 -4.78 12.59
C ALA A 119 -16.20 -4.98 11.47
N VAL A 120 -16.77 -3.90 10.92
CA VAL A 120 -17.70 -3.98 9.79
C VAL A 120 -17.02 -4.60 8.56
N LEU A 121 -15.79 -4.19 8.29
CA LEU A 121 -15.01 -4.70 7.16
C LEU A 121 -14.63 -6.18 7.37
N VAL A 122 -14.23 -6.55 8.58
CA VAL A 122 -13.97 -7.96 8.96
C VAL A 122 -15.21 -8.82 8.74
N ASP A 123 -16.38 -8.39 9.22
CA ASP A 123 -17.63 -9.14 9.07
C ASP A 123 -18.02 -9.29 7.60
N GLN A 124 -17.83 -8.25 6.78
CA GLN A 124 -18.06 -8.33 5.34
C GLN A 124 -17.19 -9.41 4.69
N PHE A 125 -15.89 -9.43 4.98
CA PHE A 125 -14.98 -10.41 4.38
C PHE A 125 -15.20 -11.83 4.93
N ASN A 126 -15.55 -11.98 6.20
CA ASN A 126 -15.93 -13.26 6.78
C ASN A 126 -17.17 -13.90 6.10
N ALA A 127 -18.02 -13.07 5.48
CA ALA A 127 -19.18 -13.57 4.75
C ALA A 127 -18.84 -14.14 3.36
N TYR A 128 -17.66 -13.85 2.80
CA TYR A 128 -17.27 -14.33 1.48
C TYR A 128 -16.78 -15.78 1.51
N GLU A 129 -17.29 -16.57 0.57
CA GLU A 129 -16.96 -17.99 0.37
C GLU A 129 -16.49 -18.20 -1.09
N PRO A 130 -15.26 -17.85 -1.42
CA PRO A 130 -14.74 -17.94 -2.80
C PRO A 130 -14.62 -19.37 -3.32
N ILE A 131 -14.53 -20.34 -2.42
CA ILE A 131 -14.52 -21.78 -2.70
C ILE A 131 -15.54 -22.42 -1.77
N ALA A 132 -16.39 -23.30 -2.29
CA ALA A 132 -17.42 -23.97 -1.52
C ALA A 132 -16.86 -24.61 -0.23
N GLY A 133 -17.45 -24.26 0.91
CA GLY A 133 -17.03 -24.70 2.24
C GLY A 133 -15.80 -24.00 2.81
N THR A 134 -15.22 -23.00 2.10
CA THR A 134 -14.03 -22.28 2.56
C THR A 134 -14.28 -20.76 2.58
N ARG A 135 -14.39 -20.20 3.79
CA ARG A 135 -14.60 -18.76 3.99
C ARG A 135 -13.30 -18.02 4.17
N ILE A 136 -13.29 -16.76 3.79
CA ILE A 136 -12.20 -15.82 4.10
C ILE A 136 -12.21 -15.56 5.62
N LYS A 137 -11.02 -15.34 6.19
CA LYS A 137 -10.85 -14.83 7.55
C LYS A 137 -10.56 -13.34 7.46
N GLY A 138 -11.59 -12.51 7.67
CA GLY A 138 -11.52 -11.07 7.52
C GLY A 138 -10.44 -10.41 8.37
N GLU A 139 -10.16 -10.95 9.56
CA GLU A 139 -9.10 -10.44 10.44
C GLU A 139 -7.70 -10.59 9.82
N LEU A 140 -7.45 -11.67 9.06
CA LEU A 140 -6.14 -11.90 8.43
C LEU A 140 -5.90 -11.00 7.22
N THR A 141 -6.97 -10.50 6.60
CA THR A 141 -6.88 -9.67 5.38
C THR A 141 -7.20 -8.21 5.67
N LEU A 142 -7.42 -7.85 6.94
CA LEU A 142 -7.95 -6.54 7.33
C LEU A 142 -7.07 -5.39 6.85
N GLY A 143 -5.75 -5.44 7.05
CA GLY A 143 -4.83 -4.40 6.62
C GLY A 143 -4.89 -4.15 5.12
N GLU A 144 -4.86 -5.24 4.31
CA GLU A 144 -4.96 -5.16 2.85
C GLU A 144 -6.32 -4.61 2.40
N ASN A 145 -7.41 -5.00 3.09
CA ASN A 145 -8.75 -4.52 2.77
C ASN A 145 -8.91 -3.03 3.09
N ILE A 146 -8.32 -2.56 4.21
CA ILE A 146 -8.27 -1.13 4.56
C ILE A 146 -7.45 -0.37 3.51
N GLY A 147 -6.26 -0.87 3.16
CA GLY A 147 -5.39 -0.28 2.15
C GLY A 147 -6.09 -0.17 0.80
N ALA A 148 -6.73 -1.24 0.32
CA ALA A 148 -7.42 -1.26 -0.96
C ALA A 148 -8.62 -0.29 -1.01
N LEU A 149 -9.49 -0.32 0.01
CA LEU A 149 -10.67 0.56 0.09
C LEU A 149 -10.26 2.03 0.25
N GLY A 150 -9.31 2.30 1.15
CA GLY A 150 -8.76 3.63 1.38
C GLY A 150 -8.03 4.17 0.17
N GLY A 151 -7.21 3.34 -0.47
CA GLY A 151 -6.44 3.68 -1.67
C GLY A 151 -7.32 4.13 -2.82
N MET A 152 -8.37 3.38 -3.13
CA MET A 152 -9.34 3.77 -4.15
C MET A 152 -10.06 5.07 -3.80
N THR A 153 -10.44 5.25 -2.55
CA THR A 153 -11.12 6.46 -2.08
C THR A 153 -10.22 7.69 -2.18
N ILE A 154 -8.96 7.56 -1.77
CA ILE A 154 -7.94 8.63 -1.84
C ILE A 154 -7.68 8.99 -3.30
N ALA A 155 -7.44 8.00 -4.16
CA ALA A 155 -7.19 8.20 -5.59
C ALA A 155 -8.36 8.88 -6.31
N TYR A 156 -9.58 8.46 -6.02
CA TYR A 156 -10.78 9.09 -6.56
C TYR A 156 -10.90 10.56 -6.12
N ASN A 157 -10.73 10.85 -4.84
CA ASN A 157 -10.78 12.22 -4.33
C ASN A 157 -9.65 13.09 -4.91
N ALA A 158 -8.46 12.53 -5.12
CA ALA A 158 -7.35 13.20 -5.76
C ALA A 158 -7.66 13.52 -7.24
N TYR A 159 -8.26 12.58 -7.97
CA TYR A 159 -8.72 12.81 -9.33
C TYR A 159 -9.79 13.90 -9.40
N GLN A 160 -10.77 13.88 -8.48
CA GLN A 160 -11.80 14.95 -8.42
C GLN A 160 -11.18 16.32 -8.12
N LYS A 161 -10.13 16.37 -7.28
CA LYS A 161 -9.38 17.60 -7.05
C LYS A 161 -8.65 18.04 -8.31
N PHE A 162 -7.97 17.15 -9.00
CA PHE A 162 -7.30 17.42 -10.28
C PHE A 162 -8.27 18.01 -11.32
N LEU A 163 -9.47 17.44 -11.46
CA LEU A 163 -10.49 17.97 -12.39
C LEU A 163 -10.89 19.39 -12.03
N ARG A 164 -11.15 19.67 -10.74
CA ARG A 164 -11.48 21.04 -10.30
C ARG A 164 -10.39 22.05 -10.59
N ASP A 165 -9.14 21.66 -10.36
CA ASP A 165 -8.00 22.58 -10.46
C ASP A 165 -7.55 22.82 -11.92
N SER A 166 -7.76 21.83 -12.81
CA SER A 166 -7.20 21.85 -14.16
C SER A 166 -8.22 21.77 -15.28
N HIS A 167 -9.46 21.35 -15.00
CA HIS A 167 -10.48 21.08 -16.01
C HIS A 167 -11.88 21.62 -15.64
N ASN A 168 -11.95 22.66 -14.81
CA ASN A 168 -13.21 23.27 -14.32
C ASN A 168 -14.21 22.25 -13.71
N GLY A 169 -13.73 21.14 -13.19
CA GLY A 169 -14.53 20.07 -12.60
C GLY A 169 -15.10 19.06 -13.60
N GLU A 170 -14.80 19.19 -14.89
CA GLU A 170 -15.35 18.32 -15.93
C GLU A 170 -14.34 17.22 -16.30
N ALA A 171 -14.82 15.97 -16.36
CA ALA A 171 -14.00 14.87 -16.86
C ALA A 171 -13.95 14.91 -18.40
N PRO A 172 -12.79 14.60 -19.02
CA PRO A 172 -12.68 14.50 -20.46
C PRO A 172 -13.58 13.38 -21.00
N VAL A 173 -14.03 13.55 -22.26
CA VAL A 173 -14.77 12.51 -22.98
C VAL A 173 -13.74 11.65 -23.73
N LEU A 174 -13.70 10.36 -23.41
CA LEU A 174 -12.85 9.37 -24.09
C LEU A 174 -13.73 8.49 -24.98
N ASP A 175 -13.39 8.36 -26.27
CA ASP A 175 -14.06 7.50 -27.25
C ASP A 175 -15.61 7.64 -27.28
N GLY A 176 -16.11 8.88 -27.08
CA GLY A 176 -17.55 9.16 -27.03
C GLY A 176 -18.25 8.87 -25.70
N ALA A 177 -17.55 8.37 -24.71
CA ALA A 177 -18.08 8.19 -23.36
C ALA A 177 -17.49 9.24 -22.41
N ALA A 178 -18.34 9.91 -21.65
CA ALA A 178 -17.88 10.75 -20.54
C ALA A 178 -17.43 9.83 -19.38
N VAL A 179 -16.21 10.03 -18.89
CA VAL A 179 -15.77 9.40 -17.65
C VAL A 179 -16.42 10.12 -16.47
N HIS A 180 -17.72 9.85 -16.30
CA HIS A 180 -18.45 10.39 -15.15
C HIS A 180 -18.29 9.49 -13.93
N PRO A 181 -18.08 10.09 -12.74
CA PRO A 181 -18.32 9.36 -11.51
C PRO A 181 -19.79 8.90 -11.48
N PRO A 182 -20.09 7.74 -10.90
CA PRO A 182 -21.47 7.33 -10.69
C PRO A 182 -22.17 8.44 -9.91
N GLY A 183 -23.23 9.00 -10.51
CA GLY A 183 -23.96 10.13 -9.94
C GLY A 183 -24.38 9.80 -8.52
N ARG A 184 -24.26 10.79 -7.62
CA ARG A 184 -24.98 10.74 -6.35
C ARG A 184 -26.45 10.56 -6.71
N ARG A 185 -27.01 9.40 -6.38
CA ARG A 185 -28.47 9.28 -6.36
C ARG A 185 -28.95 10.21 -5.27
N ALA A 186 -29.80 11.17 -5.66
CA ALA A 186 -30.51 12.05 -4.76
C ALA A 186 -31.41 11.25 -3.82
#